data_e894aec255a8fd76cce4eb4ddbe3c416
#
_entry.id   e894aec255a8fd76cce4eb4ddbe3c416
#
_cell.length_a   1.000
_cell.length_b   1.000
_cell.length_c   1.000
_cell.angle_alpha   90.00
_cell.angle_beta   90.00
_cell.angle_gamma   90.00
#
_symmetry.space_group_name_H-M   'P 1'
#
loop_
_entity.id
_entity.type
_entity.pdbx_description
1 polymer ?
#
loop_
_entity_poly.entity_id
_entity_poly.type
_entity_poly.pdbx_seq_one_letter_code
_entity_poly.pdbx_strand_id
1 'polypeptide(L)'
;MTEARELRAFNFEVRAEQNEQHGTYITGTPIVFDQETDMGWYTETISRDALKDTDLKDVRFLVGHNTSGIPLARSRNNNENSTMQMTVTERGMEIRVDLDTDNNQEARALYSAVKRGDMSGMSFMFVVDKDSWEDIDTDHPKRTIAGIRKVFEVSAVAFPAYEQTDIQAASDGQPLDSARASLESARRQVEEDRAAQAEAERRRALLERLENLTKEVKDNEP
;
A
#
# COMPACT_ATOMS: atom_id res chain seq x y z
N MET A 1 -13.51 12.34 -10.26
CA MET A 1 -13.57 11.45 -9.08
C MET A 1 -12.28 11.65 -8.32
N THR A 2 -12.32 12.03 -7.06
CA THR A 2 -11.14 12.14 -6.20
C THR A 2 -10.64 10.72 -5.93
N GLU A 3 -9.40 10.43 -6.31
CA GLU A 3 -8.77 9.13 -6.04
C GLU A 3 -8.66 8.92 -4.53
N ALA A 4 -9.09 7.75 -4.04
CA ALA A 4 -9.00 7.41 -2.63
C ALA A 4 -7.53 7.27 -2.23
N ARG A 5 -7.09 8.09 -1.26
CA ARG A 5 -5.75 8.03 -0.68
C ARG A 5 -5.77 7.09 0.52
N GLU A 6 -4.78 6.24 0.60
CA GLU A 6 -4.59 5.34 1.72
C GLU A 6 -3.38 5.76 2.56
N LEU A 7 -3.42 5.47 3.85
CA LEU A 7 -2.33 5.69 4.80
C LEU A 7 -1.92 4.35 5.39
N ARG A 8 -0.61 4.11 5.47
CA ARG A 8 -0.05 2.98 6.21
C ARG A 8 1.07 3.47 7.09
N ALA A 9 1.03 3.08 8.35
CA ALA A 9 2.08 3.35 9.31
C ALA A 9 2.68 2.04 9.78
N PHE A 10 3.98 1.98 9.90
CA PHE A 10 4.71 0.80 10.31
C PHE A 10 5.68 1.13 11.44
N ASN A 11 5.88 0.15 12.32
CA ASN A 11 6.85 0.24 13.41
C ASN A 11 8.25 -0.16 12.89
N PHE A 12 8.82 0.65 11.99
CA PHE A 12 10.15 0.40 11.44
C PHE A 12 11.16 1.34 12.06
N GLU A 13 12.41 0.85 12.15
CA GLU A 13 13.52 1.62 12.71
C GLU A 13 13.69 2.95 11.97
N VAL A 14 13.36 4.03 12.66
CA VAL A 14 13.80 5.37 12.31
C VAL A 14 15.08 5.64 13.08
N ARG A 15 16.14 6.02 12.39
CA ARG A 15 17.44 6.31 13.01
C ARG A 15 17.82 7.75 12.80
N ALA A 16 18.30 8.38 13.87
CA ALA A 16 18.87 9.72 13.83
C ALA A 16 20.41 9.61 13.72
N GLU A 17 20.97 10.16 12.66
CA GLU A 17 22.37 10.05 12.32
C GLU A 17 22.97 11.43 12.03
N GLN A 18 24.30 11.52 12.17
CA GLN A 18 25.06 12.73 11.84
C GLN A 18 26.43 12.35 11.27
N ASN A 19 26.81 12.97 10.16
CA ASN A 19 28.16 12.84 9.61
C ASN A 19 28.60 14.15 8.91
N GLU A 20 29.89 14.23 8.55
CA GLU A 20 30.44 15.43 7.90
C GLU A 20 29.92 15.64 6.49
N GLN A 21 29.53 14.59 5.78
CA GLN A 21 29.09 14.66 4.38
C GLN A 21 27.62 15.12 4.25
N HIS A 22 26.74 14.70 5.15
CA HIS A 22 25.29 14.95 5.07
C HIS A 22 24.75 15.79 6.24
N GLY A 23 25.62 16.20 7.18
CA GLY A 23 25.16 16.90 8.37
C GLY A 23 24.26 16.03 9.25
N THR A 24 23.13 16.58 9.67
CA THR A 24 22.13 15.90 10.48
C THR A 24 21.04 15.30 9.59
N TYR A 25 20.81 14.00 9.70
CA TYR A 25 19.81 13.32 8.90
C TYR A 25 19.11 12.20 9.68
N ILE A 26 17.99 11.74 9.16
CA ILE A 26 17.31 10.52 9.64
C ILE A 26 17.20 9.53 8.48
N THR A 27 17.23 8.24 8.82
CA THR A 27 17.00 7.14 7.90
C THR A 27 15.85 6.28 8.38
N GLY A 28 15.20 5.57 7.46
CA GLY A 28 14.17 4.60 7.79
C GLY A 28 13.55 3.95 6.56
N THR A 29 12.65 3.01 6.80
CA THR A 29 12.01 2.20 5.76
C THR A 29 10.49 2.33 5.85
N PRO A 30 9.89 3.37 5.24
CA PRO A 30 8.44 3.61 5.33
C PRO A 30 7.59 2.55 4.63
N ILE A 31 8.14 1.83 3.64
CA ILE A 31 7.44 0.77 2.90
C ILE A 31 8.28 -0.49 2.97
N VAL A 32 7.70 -1.59 3.46
CA VAL A 32 8.33 -2.92 3.50
C VAL A 32 7.53 -3.88 2.64
N PHE A 33 8.24 -4.70 1.86
CA PHE A 33 7.65 -5.69 0.97
C PHE A 33 7.48 -7.04 1.65
N ASP A 34 6.50 -7.80 1.18
CA ASP A 34 6.22 -9.20 1.53
C ASP A 34 6.07 -9.44 3.05
N GLN A 35 5.75 -8.40 3.81
CA GLN A 35 5.43 -8.51 5.22
C GLN A 35 3.93 -8.50 5.41
N GLU A 36 3.38 -9.58 5.97
CA GLU A 36 1.99 -9.64 6.37
C GLU A 36 1.74 -8.71 7.55
N THR A 37 0.69 -7.92 7.43
CA THR A 37 0.29 -6.92 8.42
C THR A 37 -1.20 -7.09 8.73
N ASP A 38 -1.52 -7.30 10.00
CA ASP A 38 -2.91 -7.37 10.46
C ASP A 38 -3.54 -5.98 10.46
N MET A 39 -4.60 -5.81 9.67
CA MET A 39 -5.37 -4.57 9.53
C MET A 39 -6.68 -4.63 10.32
N GLY A 40 -6.83 -5.56 11.26
CA GLY A 40 -7.99 -5.81 12.08
C GLY A 40 -8.96 -6.80 11.45
N TRP A 41 -9.66 -6.46 10.38
CA TRP A 41 -10.60 -7.36 9.70
C TRP A 41 -10.01 -8.04 8.45
N TYR A 42 -8.78 -7.76 8.08
CA TYR A 42 -8.04 -8.39 6.98
C TYR A 42 -6.53 -8.31 7.22
N THR A 43 -5.78 -9.17 6.56
CA THR A 43 -4.31 -9.08 6.50
C THR A 43 -3.90 -8.39 5.20
N GLU A 44 -2.90 -7.50 5.24
CA GLU A 44 -2.38 -6.81 4.06
C GLU A 44 -0.90 -7.11 3.85
N THR A 45 -0.52 -7.24 2.58
CA THR A 45 0.87 -7.38 2.14
C THR A 45 1.12 -6.43 0.98
N ILE A 46 2.28 -5.77 0.95
CA ILE A 46 2.74 -4.98 -0.20
C ILE A 46 3.73 -5.82 -0.97
N SER A 47 3.44 -6.12 -2.23
CA SER A 47 4.33 -6.96 -3.05
C SER A 47 5.60 -6.20 -3.45
N ARG A 48 6.69 -6.94 -3.76
CA ARG A 48 7.98 -6.37 -4.21
C ARG A 48 7.85 -5.50 -5.46
N ASP A 49 6.93 -5.85 -6.34
CA ASP A 49 6.73 -5.13 -7.60
C ASP A 49 5.79 -3.92 -7.44
N ALA A 50 5.23 -3.69 -6.24
CA ALA A 50 4.22 -2.65 -6.02
C ALA A 50 4.70 -1.24 -6.37
N LEU A 51 6.01 -0.98 -6.26
CA LEU A 51 6.60 0.33 -6.57
C LEU A 51 7.19 0.46 -7.97
N LYS A 52 7.14 -0.57 -8.81
CA LYS A 52 7.82 -0.62 -10.11
C LYS A 52 7.43 0.53 -11.04
N ASP A 53 6.15 0.87 -11.10
CA ASP A 53 5.60 1.89 -11.99
C ASP A 53 5.05 3.10 -11.21
N THR A 54 5.43 3.25 -9.94
CA THR A 54 4.92 4.25 -9.02
C THR A 54 5.43 5.65 -9.37
N ASP A 55 4.54 6.63 -9.34
CA ASP A 55 4.94 8.05 -9.39
C ASP A 55 5.58 8.48 -8.05
N LEU A 56 6.91 8.54 -8.04
CA LEU A 56 7.74 9.01 -6.94
C LEU A 56 8.39 10.38 -7.26
N LYS A 57 7.91 11.11 -8.26
CA LYS A 57 8.55 12.35 -8.75
C LYS A 57 8.54 13.48 -7.75
N ASP A 58 7.56 13.51 -6.86
CA ASP A 58 7.40 14.58 -5.88
C ASP A 58 6.82 14.03 -4.58
N VAL A 59 7.70 13.66 -3.65
CA VAL A 59 7.35 13.11 -2.36
C VAL A 59 7.83 14.02 -1.24
N ARG A 60 6.96 14.36 -0.29
CA ARG A 60 7.25 15.22 0.85
C ARG A 60 7.58 14.41 2.09
N PHE A 61 8.43 14.95 2.94
CA PHE A 61 8.65 14.39 4.27
C PHE A 61 7.98 15.30 5.31
N LEU A 62 7.09 14.71 6.11
CA LEU A 62 6.26 15.42 7.10
C LEU A 62 6.43 14.81 8.50
N VAL A 63 5.79 15.41 9.48
CA VAL A 63 5.63 14.87 10.83
C VAL A 63 4.13 14.72 11.09
N GLY A 64 3.71 13.49 11.46
CA GLY A 64 2.31 13.22 11.83
C GLY A 64 1.30 13.54 10.73
N HIS A 65 1.68 13.40 9.44
CA HIS A 65 0.80 13.71 8.29
C HIS A 65 0.32 15.17 8.22
N ASN A 66 1.05 16.09 8.83
CA ASN A 66 0.67 17.51 8.81
C ASN A 66 0.87 18.13 7.41
N THR A 67 -0.12 17.97 6.55
CA THR A 67 -0.11 18.52 5.18
C THR A 67 -0.26 20.04 5.11
N SER A 68 -0.66 20.68 6.22
CA SER A 68 -0.79 22.14 6.34
C SER A 68 0.52 22.81 6.75
N GLY A 69 1.49 22.03 7.27
CA GLY A 69 2.81 22.51 7.67
C GLY A 69 3.80 22.61 6.51
N ILE A 70 4.97 23.17 6.82
CA ILE A 70 6.10 23.19 5.87
C ILE A 70 6.75 21.82 5.88
N PRO A 71 6.94 21.15 4.72
CA PRO A 71 7.68 19.90 4.68
C PRO A 71 9.10 20.06 5.21
N LEU A 72 9.56 19.16 6.07
CA LEU A 72 10.93 19.19 6.58
C LEU A 72 11.97 18.80 5.54
N ALA A 73 11.56 17.98 4.56
CA ALA A 73 12.36 17.61 3.42
C ALA A 73 11.46 17.22 2.23
N ARG A 74 12.07 17.08 1.06
CA ARG A 74 11.32 16.73 -0.16
C ARG A 74 12.21 16.03 -1.17
N SER A 75 11.70 15.00 -1.80
CA SER A 75 12.30 14.42 -3.00
C SER A 75 11.65 15.01 -4.24
N ARG A 76 12.44 15.49 -5.20
CA ARG A 76 12.01 15.96 -6.52
C ARG A 76 12.72 15.13 -7.58
N ASN A 77 12.00 14.16 -8.14
CA ASN A 77 12.58 13.17 -9.06
C ASN A 77 13.79 12.42 -8.48
N ASN A 78 13.92 12.36 -7.18
CA ASN A 78 15.04 11.75 -6.47
C ASN A 78 16.42 12.23 -6.97
N ASN A 79 16.52 13.50 -7.38
CA ASN A 79 17.75 14.07 -7.86
C ASN A 79 18.72 14.41 -6.71
N GLU A 80 19.97 14.68 -7.02
CA GLU A 80 21.04 14.96 -6.05
C GLU A 80 20.77 16.18 -5.15
N ASN A 81 19.94 17.14 -5.60
CA ASN A 81 19.56 18.32 -4.82
C ASN A 81 18.31 18.10 -3.96
N SER A 82 17.74 16.90 -3.96
CA SER A 82 16.62 16.57 -3.11
C SER A 82 17.09 16.42 -1.67
N THR A 83 16.37 17.04 -0.74
CA THR A 83 16.64 16.93 0.71
C THR A 83 16.13 15.63 1.31
N MET A 84 15.37 14.84 0.54
CA MET A 84 15.05 13.45 0.82
C MET A 84 15.45 12.58 -0.36
N GLN A 85 16.23 11.53 -0.10
CA GLN A 85 16.60 10.51 -1.06
C GLN A 85 15.82 9.23 -0.76
N MET A 86 15.35 8.56 -1.81
CA MET A 86 14.58 7.32 -1.73
C MET A 86 15.31 6.22 -2.51
N THR A 87 15.44 5.05 -1.91
CA THR A 87 16.07 3.89 -2.55
C THR A 87 15.13 2.70 -2.43
N VAL A 88 14.69 2.15 -3.55
CA VAL A 88 13.91 0.91 -3.58
C VAL A 88 14.89 -0.26 -3.56
N THR A 89 14.79 -1.10 -2.53
CA THR A 89 15.62 -2.29 -2.30
C THR A 89 14.76 -3.55 -2.42
N GLU A 90 15.36 -4.72 -2.26
CA GLU A 90 14.59 -5.99 -2.18
C GLU A 90 13.67 -6.06 -0.94
N ARG A 91 13.96 -5.27 0.09
CA ARG A 91 13.22 -5.27 1.35
C ARG A 91 12.09 -4.26 1.40
N GLY A 92 12.16 -3.20 0.58
CA GLY A 92 11.20 -2.10 0.61
C GLY A 92 11.76 -0.80 0.05
N MET A 93 11.15 0.31 0.40
CA MET A 93 11.63 1.66 0.09
C MET A 93 12.33 2.25 1.31
N GLU A 94 13.63 2.43 1.22
CA GLU A 94 14.45 3.11 2.23
C GLU A 94 14.53 4.60 1.92
N ILE A 95 14.57 5.43 2.95
CA ILE A 95 14.74 6.88 2.80
C ILE A 95 15.90 7.39 3.64
N ARG A 96 16.56 8.44 3.15
CA ARG A 96 17.41 9.34 3.92
C ARG A 96 16.84 10.74 3.82
N VAL A 97 16.68 11.40 4.93
CA VAL A 97 16.09 12.74 5.07
C VAL A 97 17.11 13.66 5.69
N ASP A 98 17.66 14.56 4.92
CA ASP A 98 18.63 15.58 5.39
C ASP A 98 17.83 16.69 6.11
N LEU A 99 18.17 16.97 7.37
CA LEU A 99 17.44 17.88 8.26
C LEU A 99 18.24 19.19 8.48
N ASP A 100 17.61 20.33 8.22
CA ASP A 100 18.14 21.63 8.60
C ASP A 100 17.95 21.89 10.10
N THR A 101 18.75 21.25 10.92
CA THR A 101 18.66 21.41 12.39
C THR A 101 19.23 22.73 12.89
N ASP A 102 19.98 23.47 12.09
CA ASP A 102 20.56 24.74 12.49
C ASP A 102 19.54 25.88 12.41
N ASN A 103 18.70 25.89 11.38
CA ASN A 103 17.80 26.99 11.11
C ASN A 103 16.31 26.62 11.31
N ASN A 104 15.96 25.31 11.39
CA ASN A 104 14.60 24.84 11.53
C ASN A 104 14.36 24.19 12.90
N GLN A 105 13.51 24.83 13.72
CA GLN A 105 13.17 24.34 15.06
C GLN A 105 12.42 23.00 15.03
N GLU A 106 11.54 22.76 14.05
CA GLU A 106 10.79 21.51 13.93
C GLU A 106 11.72 20.37 13.53
N ALA A 107 12.70 20.62 12.65
CA ALA A 107 13.73 19.64 12.29
C ALA A 107 14.58 19.24 13.51
N ARG A 108 14.97 20.21 14.35
CA ARG A 108 15.67 19.94 15.63
C ARG A 108 14.82 19.11 16.58
N ALA A 109 13.56 19.45 16.74
CA ALA A 109 12.64 18.75 17.63
C ALA A 109 12.45 17.30 17.16
N LEU A 110 12.22 17.09 15.85
CA LEU A 110 12.10 15.76 15.26
C LEU A 110 13.36 14.94 15.46
N TYR A 111 14.55 15.48 15.10
CA TYR A 111 15.81 14.78 15.27
C TYR A 111 16.02 14.34 16.71
N SER A 112 15.75 15.23 17.66
CA SER A 112 15.86 14.93 19.10
C SER A 112 14.88 13.83 19.53
N ALA A 113 13.63 13.86 19.05
CA ALA A 113 12.60 12.86 19.36
C ALA A 113 12.98 11.47 18.79
N VAL A 114 13.44 11.41 17.53
CA VAL A 114 13.91 10.16 16.92
C VAL A 114 15.12 9.62 17.67
N LYS A 115 16.10 10.46 18.01
CA LYS A 115 17.32 10.05 18.74
C LYS A 115 17.01 9.46 20.12
N ARG A 116 15.98 9.93 20.79
CA ARG A 116 15.52 9.42 22.09
C ARG A 116 14.58 8.23 22.00
N GLY A 117 14.08 7.91 20.81
CA GLY A 117 13.07 6.86 20.59
C GLY A 117 11.62 7.31 20.87
N ASP A 118 11.39 8.63 21.10
CA ASP A 118 10.03 9.18 21.29
C ASP A 118 9.23 9.17 19.96
N MET A 119 9.93 9.11 18.84
CA MET A 119 9.42 9.01 17.48
C MET A 119 10.05 7.78 16.82
N SER A 120 9.31 6.70 16.66
CA SER A 120 9.86 5.40 16.29
C SER A 120 9.25 4.78 15.04
N GLY A 121 8.17 5.36 14.52
CA GLY A 121 7.46 4.85 13.35
C GLY A 121 7.57 5.73 12.13
N MET A 122 7.29 5.13 10.98
CA MET A 122 7.08 5.82 9.72
C MET A 122 5.73 5.45 9.12
N SER A 123 5.18 6.39 8.40
CA SER A 123 3.93 6.23 7.67
C SER A 123 4.07 6.82 6.28
N PHE A 124 3.23 6.39 5.34
CA PHE A 124 3.19 6.96 4.00
C PHE A 124 1.76 7.07 3.48
N MET A 125 1.52 8.07 2.65
CA MET A 125 0.25 8.32 1.97
C MET A 125 0.37 8.00 0.49
N PHE A 126 -0.52 7.17 -0.04
CA PHE A 126 -0.45 6.65 -1.39
C PHE A 126 -1.83 6.41 -2.01
N VAL A 127 -1.84 6.06 -3.29
CA VAL A 127 -3.01 5.56 -4.02
C VAL A 127 -2.68 4.18 -4.58
N VAL A 128 -3.54 3.22 -4.31
CA VAL A 128 -3.44 1.87 -4.87
C VAL A 128 -3.79 1.91 -6.35
N ASP A 129 -3.00 1.23 -7.17
CA ASP A 129 -3.27 1.01 -8.60
C ASP A 129 -3.84 -0.38 -8.84
N LYS A 130 -3.24 -1.39 -8.20
CA LYS A 130 -3.64 -2.79 -8.33
C LYS A 130 -3.57 -3.48 -6.99
N ASP A 131 -4.60 -4.21 -6.65
CA ASP A 131 -4.62 -5.13 -5.52
C ASP A 131 -5.34 -6.43 -5.89
N SER A 132 -5.13 -7.45 -5.10
CA SER A 132 -5.82 -8.73 -5.18
C SER A 132 -6.22 -9.19 -3.80
N TRP A 133 -7.26 -10.03 -3.75
CA TRP A 133 -7.79 -10.57 -2.52
C TRP A 133 -7.82 -12.09 -2.58
N GLU A 134 -7.42 -12.72 -1.48
CA GLU A 134 -7.54 -14.16 -1.23
C GLU A 134 -8.46 -14.39 -0.03
N ASP A 135 -8.98 -15.60 0.09
CA ASP A 135 -9.86 -16.01 1.21
C ASP A 135 -11.08 -15.06 1.39
N ILE A 136 -11.63 -14.56 0.27
CA ILE A 136 -12.65 -13.50 0.23
C ILE A 136 -13.96 -13.85 0.95
N ASP A 137 -14.24 -15.13 1.14
CA ASP A 137 -15.46 -15.65 1.79
C ASP A 137 -15.25 -15.88 3.31
N THR A 138 -14.06 -15.58 3.85
CA THR A 138 -13.74 -15.72 5.28
C THR A 138 -13.95 -14.43 6.07
N ASP A 139 -13.92 -14.54 7.40
CA ASP A 139 -14.01 -13.38 8.30
C ASP A 139 -12.71 -12.56 8.32
N HIS A 140 -11.59 -13.11 7.80
CA HIS A 140 -10.29 -12.45 7.77
C HIS A 140 -9.60 -12.68 6.41
N PRO A 141 -10.07 -11.98 5.34
CA PRO A 141 -9.49 -12.12 4.01
C PRO A 141 -8.08 -11.52 3.94
N LYS A 142 -7.34 -11.86 2.87
CA LYS A 142 -5.99 -11.36 2.62
C LYS A 142 -5.97 -10.44 1.42
N ARG A 143 -5.38 -9.26 1.59
CA ARG A 143 -5.15 -8.27 0.54
C ARG A 143 -3.68 -8.23 0.16
N THR A 144 -3.37 -8.31 -1.13
CA THR A 144 -2.04 -8.02 -1.66
C THR A 144 -2.09 -6.76 -2.51
N ILE A 145 -1.39 -5.71 -2.09
CA ILE A 145 -1.18 -4.52 -2.92
C ILE A 145 -0.07 -4.85 -3.93
N ALA A 146 -0.48 -5.05 -5.18
CA ALA A 146 0.40 -5.41 -6.29
C ALA A 146 0.92 -4.20 -7.07
N GLY A 147 0.29 -3.03 -6.94
CA GLY A 147 0.72 -1.80 -7.58
C GLY A 147 0.29 -0.55 -6.80
N ILE A 148 1.22 0.37 -6.64
CA ILE A 148 0.99 1.70 -6.08
C ILE A 148 1.14 2.71 -7.22
N ARG A 149 0.10 3.53 -7.45
CA ARG A 149 0.12 4.55 -8.51
C ARG A 149 1.01 5.72 -8.15
N LYS A 150 0.93 6.19 -6.90
CA LYS A 150 1.63 7.37 -6.43
C LYS A 150 1.84 7.33 -4.93
N VAL A 151 3.01 7.79 -4.48
CA VAL A 151 3.28 8.16 -3.10
C VAL A 151 3.33 9.69 -3.00
N PHE A 152 2.56 10.28 -2.08
CA PHE A 152 2.48 11.72 -1.90
C PHE A 152 3.42 12.24 -0.84
N GLU A 153 3.53 11.51 0.25
CA GLU A 153 4.36 11.87 1.38
C GLU A 153 4.77 10.65 2.21
N VAL A 154 5.81 10.84 2.97
CA VAL A 154 6.26 9.97 4.05
C VAL A 154 6.32 10.80 5.32
N SER A 155 5.87 10.25 6.43
CA SER A 155 5.86 10.93 7.72
C SER A 155 6.60 10.15 8.79
N ALA A 156 7.30 10.86 9.67
CA ALA A 156 7.64 10.33 10.98
C ALA A 156 6.39 10.38 11.88
N VAL A 157 6.10 9.29 12.59
CA VAL A 157 4.92 9.16 13.46
C VAL A 157 5.32 8.64 14.84
N ALA A 158 4.65 9.16 15.90
CA ALA A 158 4.89 8.76 17.27
C ALA A 158 4.28 7.38 17.59
N PHE A 159 3.15 7.07 16.98
CA PHE A 159 2.44 5.82 17.12
C PHE A 159 2.33 5.18 15.74
N PRO A 160 3.12 4.15 15.43
CA PRO A 160 2.81 3.30 14.31
C PRO A 160 1.48 2.60 14.59
N ALA A 161 0.60 2.54 13.60
CA ALA A 161 -0.79 2.10 13.75
C ALA A 161 -0.95 0.59 14.01
N TYR A 162 -0.10 -0.03 14.85
CA TYR A 162 -0.15 -1.45 15.15
C TYR A 162 0.04 -1.76 16.64
N GLU A 163 -0.85 -1.29 17.47
CA GLU A 163 -1.32 -1.99 18.66
C GLU A 163 -2.83 -1.83 18.69
N GLN A 164 -3.52 -2.90 18.31
CA GLN A 164 -4.95 -3.19 18.53
C GLN A 164 -5.77 -1.98 19.01
N THR A 165 -6.23 -1.15 18.12
CA THR A 165 -7.45 -0.33 18.21
C THR A 165 -7.35 0.91 17.33
N ASP A 166 -8.36 1.05 16.51
CA ASP A 166 -8.76 2.28 15.82
C ASP A 166 -7.71 2.97 14.94
N ILE A 167 -7.69 2.58 13.66
CA ILE A 167 -7.26 3.43 12.55
C ILE A 167 -8.21 4.65 12.46
N GLN A 168 -8.31 5.39 13.56
CA GLN A 168 -9.06 6.65 13.64
C GLN A 168 -8.18 7.89 13.50
N ALA A 169 -6.87 7.73 13.30
CA ALA A 169 -5.98 8.89 13.15
C ALA A 169 -5.82 9.39 11.72
N ALA A 170 -6.37 8.73 10.72
CA ALA A 170 -6.60 9.34 9.42
C ALA A 170 -7.98 9.98 9.47
N SER A 171 -8.04 11.30 9.65
CA SER A 171 -9.24 12.07 9.48
C SER A 171 -10.05 11.55 8.28
N ASP A 172 -11.33 11.17 8.52
CA ASP A 172 -12.39 10.89 7.56
C ASP A 172 -12.72 9.45 7.17
N GLY A 173 -12.22 8.39 7.86
CA GLY A 173 -12.70 6.99 7.62
C GLY A 173 -12.37 6.37 6.25
N GLN A 174 -11.78 7.12 5.35
CA GLN A 174 -11.59 6.77 3.94
C GLN A 174 -10.66 5.56 3.63
N PRO A 175 -9.57 5.28 4.36
CA PRO A 175 -8.68 4.18 4.00
C PRO A 175 -9.31 2.80 4.13
N LEU A 176 -10.19 2.61 5.13
CA LEU A 176 -10.91 1.35 5.33
C LEU A 176 -12.05 1.17 4.33
N ASP A 177 -12.65 2.26 3.89
CA ASP A 177 -13.72 2.23 2.90
C ASP A 177 -13.19 1.83 1.52
N SER A 178 -11.97 2.24 1.14
CA SER A 178 -11.34 1.83 -0.12
C SER A 178 -11.03 0.33 -0.16
N ALA A 179 -10.49 -0.23 0.92
CA ALA A 179 -10.22 -1.66 1.03
C ALA A 179 -11.52 -2.50 1.00
N ARG A 180 -12.57 -2.05 1.69
CA ARG A 180 -13.90 -2.70 1.64
C ARG A 180 -14.50 -2.66 0.25
N ALA A 181 -14.45 -1.52 -0.43
CA ALA A 181 -14.94 -1.38 -1.80
C ALA A 181 -14.18 -2.28 -2.78
N SER A 182 -12.85 -2.41 -2.61
CA SER A 182 -12.03 -3.32 -3.39
C SER A 182 -12.40 -4.79 -3.14
N LEU A 183 -12.59 -5.21 -1.88
CA LEU A 183 -13.02 -6.56 -1.54
C LEU A 183 -14.40 -6.88 -2.14
N GLU A 184 -15.36 -5.97 -2.03
CA GLU A 184 -16.68 -6.16 -2.62
C GLU A 184 -16.63 -6.27 -4.14
N SER A 185 -15.73 -5.52 -4.79
CA SER A 185 -15.48 -5.64 -6.23
C SER A 185 -14.90 -7.01 -6.58
N ALA A 186 -13.93 -7.51 -5.79
CA ALA A 186 -13.36 -8.83 -5.98
C ALA A 186 -14.42 -9.94 -5.79
N ARG A 187 -15.27 -9.84 -4.78
CA ARG A 187 -16.39 -10.79 -4.55
C ARG A 187 -17.35 -10.83 -5.73
N ARG A 188 -17.76 -9.67 -6.24
CA ARG A 188 -18.63 -9.59 -7.43
C ARG A 188 -17.99 -10.24 -8.65
N GLN A 189 -16.72 -9.97 -8.91
CA GLN A 189 -16.00 -10.56 -10.03
C GLN A 189 -15.97 -12.09 -9.96
N VAL A 190 -15.68 -12.65 -8.78
CA VAL A 190 -15.68 -14.12 -8.57
C VAL A 190 -17.08 -14.71 -8.78
N GLU A 191 -18.13 -14.03 -8.35
CA GLU A 191 -19.50 -14.48 -8.56
C GLU A 191 -19.90 -14.45 -10.04
N GLU A 192 -19.53 -13.40 -10.78
CA GLU A 192 -19.74 -13.28 -12.22
C GLU A 192 -18.97 -14.39 -12.98
N ASP A 193 -17.72 -14.65 -12.61
CA ASP A 193 -16.90 -15.69 -13.23
C ASP A 193 -17.48 -17.10 -12.95
N ARG A 194 -17.95 -17.37 -11.73
CA ARG A 194 -18.65 -18.63 -11.38
C ARG A 194 -19.94 -18.80 -12.20
N ALA A 195 -20.72 -17.75 -12.36
CA ALA A 195 -21.94 -17.78 -13.15
C ALA A 195 -21.65 -18.05 -14.63
N ALA A 196 -20.65 -17.38 -15.19
CA ALA A 196 -20.21 -17.57 -16.58
C ALA A 196 -19.69 -19.01 -16.84
N GLN A 197 -18.91 -19.56 -15.89
CA GLN A 197 -18.44 -20.95 -15.98
C GLN A 197 -19.60 -21.94 -15.93
N ALA A 198 -20.56 -21.77 -15.01
CA ALA A 198 -21.73 -22.63 -14.91
C ALA A 198 -22.59 -22.59 -16.17
N GLU A 199 -22.74 -21.42 -16.80
CA GLU A 199 -23.44 -21.27 -18.08
C GLU A 199 -22.69 -21.97 -19.22
N ALA A 200 -21.37 -21.82 -19.30
CA ALA A 200 -20.53 -22.50 -20.30
C ALA A 200 -20.60 -24.03 -20.16
N GLU A 201 -20.59 -24.56 -18.93
CA GLU A 201 -20.76 -25.99 -18.68
C GLU A 201 -22.15 -26.49 -19.10
N ARG A 202 -23.21 -25.78 -18.79
CA ARG A 202 -24.57 -26.11 -19.21
C ARG A 202 -24.68 -26.14 -20.74
N ARG A 203 -24.10 -25.15 -21.41
CA ARG A 203 -24.08 -25.08 -22.88
C ARG A 203 -23.34 -26.25 -23.49
N ARG A 204 -22.16 -26.60 -22.91
CA ARG A 204 -21.37 -27.76 -23.36
C ARG A 204 -22.15 -29.07 -23.21
N ALA A 205 -22.76 -29.30 -22.06
CA ALA A 205 -23.57 -30.49 -21.80
C ALA A 205 -24.78 -30.59 -22.75
N LEU A 206 -25.41 -29.45 -23.08
CA LEU A 206 -26.51 -29.42 -24.06
C LEU A 206 -26.05 -29.79 -25.47
N LEU A 207 -24.91 -29.26 -25.91
CA LEU A 207 -24.35 -29.58 -27.23
C LEU A 207 -23.98 -31.08 -27.34
N GLU A 208 -23.34 -31.63 -26.31
CA GLU A 208 -23.03 -33.05 -26.26
C GLU A 208 -24.29 -33.94 -26.33
N ARG A 209 -25.33 -33.55 -25.62
CA ARG A 209 -26.62 -34.25 -25.69
C ARG A 209 -27.26 -34.19 -27.09
N LEU A 210 -27.17 -33.03 -27.75
CA LEU A 210 -27.67 -32.87 -29.13
C LEU A 210 -26.89 -33.71 -30.14
N GLU A 211 -25.54 -33.76 -30.00
CA GLU A 211 -24.68 -34.61 -30.84
C GLU A 211 -25.01 -36.10 -30.69
N ASN A 212 -25.23 -36.56 -29.45
CA ASN A 212 -25.61 -37.94 -29.16
C ASN A 212 -27.00 -38.29 -29.77
N LEU A 213 -28.00 -37.42 -29.59
CA LEU A 213 -29.32 -37.60 -30.21
C LEU A 213 -29.23 -37.65 -31.77
N THR A 214 -28.35 -36.83 -32.35
CA THR A 214 -28.16 -36.79 -33.80
C THR A 214 -27.49 -38.10 -34.31
N LYS A 215 -26.61 -38.73 -33.54
CA LYS A 215 -26.03 -40.03 -33.82
C LYS A 215 -27.08 -41.13 -33.73
N GLU A 216 -27.86 -41.17 -32.65
CA GLU A 216 -28.95 -42.18 -32.48
C GLU A 216 -29.98 -42.14 -33.61
N VAL A 217 -30.31 -40.94 -34.12
CA VAL A 217 -31.23 -40.80 -35.27
C VAL A 217 -30.61 -41.35 -36.54
N LYS A 218 -29.31 -41.12 -36.80
CA LYS A 218 -28.61 -41.64 -37.98
C LYS A 218 -28.44 -43.15 -37.96
N ASP A 219 -28.24 -43.75 -36.80
CA ASP A 219 -28.07 -45.20 -36.63
C ASP A 219 -29.41 -45.97 -36.73
N ASN A 220 -30.55 -45.25 -36.63
CA ASN A 220 -31.92 -45.82 -36.74
C ASN A 220 -32.62 -45.52 -38.07
N GLU A 221 -31.95 -44.94 -39.07
CA GLU A 221 -32.50 -44.85 -40.42
C GLU A 221 -32.35 -46.18 -41.15
N PRO A 222 -33.42 -46.76 -41.71
CA PRO A 222 -33.43 -48.12 -42.28
C PRO A 222 -32.68 -48.23 -43.64
#